data_bea0dcf95c51e8a16747f491804e7495
#
_entry.id   bea0dcf95c51e8a16747f491804e7495
#
_cell.length_a   1.000
_cell.length_b   1.000
_cell.length_c   1.000
_cell.angle_alpha   90.00
_cell.angle_beta   90.00
_cell.angle_gamma   90.00
#
_symmetry.space_group_name_H-M   'P 1'
#
loop_
_entity.id
_entity.type
_entity.pdbx_description
1 polymer ?
#
loop_
_entity_poly.entity_id
_entity_poly.type
_entity_poly.pdbx_seq_one_letter_code
_entity_poly.pdbx_strand_id
1 'polypeptide(L)'
;IPSSKLSKYAANAFLATKISFVNELSHIAEKTDANMHEIRYGMGSDPRIGGQFLYAGLGYGGSCFPKDVAALLSAQKQLGLRQGILKETIRVNQLQLDFFLKKIYKKYKKNLSNKIFTIWGLSFKPDTDDLREAVALRLIKKLAPQVKRLNLYDPICNKLAEIELKDIKNIKFYQDKYKAFNKSDALVICTEWKEFWNIDYDRLRCLNDSVVFDGRNFLDKDVLNKEQIEYIGIGI
;
A
#
# COMPACT_ATOMS: atom_id res chain seq x y z
N ILE A 1 -8.34 30.81 10.61
CA ILE A 1 -8.03 29.57 11.39
C ILE A 1 -6.97 29.94 12.41
N PRO A 2 -7.18 29.67 13.73
CA PRO A 2 -6.17 29.90 14.75
C PRO A 2 -4.87 29.14 14.45
N SER A 3 -3.71 29.72 14.79
CA SER A 3 -2.38 29.15 14.49
C SER A 3 -2.22 27.71 14.99
N SER A 4 -2.73 27.37 16.17
CA SER A 4 -2.67 26.00 16.72
C SER A 4 -3.38 24.97 15.85
N LYS A 5 -4.56 25.31 15.33
CA LYS A 5 -5.32 24.44 14.44
C LYS A 5 -4.65 24.30 13.07
N LEU A 6 -4.10 25.42 12.54
CA LEU A 6 -3.36 25.41 11.29
C LEU A 6 -2.08 24.58 11.41
N SER A 7 -1.34 24.69 12.51
CA SER A 7 -0.11 23.93 12.77
C SER A 7 -0.38 22.42 12.77
N LYS A 8 -1.47 21.94 13.39
CA LYS A 8 -1.85 20.53 13.36
C LYS A 8 -2.11 20.01 11.95
N TYR A 9 -2.89 20.77 11.17
CA TYR A 9 -3.20 20.38 9.79
C TYR A 9 -1.95 20.43 8.90
N ALA A 10 -1.10 21.44 9.07
CA ALA A 10 0.15 21.59 8.35
C ALA A 10 1.11 20.43 8.62
N ALA A 11 1.26 20.00 9.88
CA ALA A 11 2.08 18.85 10.23
C ALA A 11 1.61 17.57 9.51
N ASN A 12 0.32 17.24 9.56
CA ASN A 12 -0.23 16.07 8.87
C ASN A 12 -0.11 16.17 7.34
N ALA A 13 -0.33 17.36 6.79
CA ALA A 13 -0.18 17.60 5.35
C ALA A 13 1.28 17.46 4.90
N PHE A 14 2.24 17.90 5.71
CA PHE A 14 3.66 17.75 5.42
C PHE A 14 4.09 16.28 5.45
N LEU A 15 3.63 15.49 6.42
CA LEU A 15 3.88 14.05 6.47
C LEU A 15 3.27 13.32 5.27
N ALA A 16 2.04 13.66 4.89
CA ALA A 16 1.41 13.15 3.68
C ALA A 16 2.20 13.51 2.41
N THR A 17 2.76 14.73 2.35
CA THR A 17 3.61 15.18 1.24
C THR A 17 4.90 14.38 1.18
N LYS A 18 5.56 14.09 2.32
CA LYS A 18 6.74 13.20 2.35
C LYS A 18 6.44 11.84 1.73
N ILE A 19 5.31 11.22 2.09
CA ILE A 19 4.90 9.92 1.53
C ILE A 19 4.65 10.03 0.02
N SER A 20 3.91 11.04 -0.44
CA SER A 20 3.65 11.24 -1.87
C SER A 20 4.94 11.52 -2.64
N PHE A 21 5.85 12.30 -2.08
CA PHE A 21 7.15 12.59 -2.71
C PHE A 21 7.99 11.33 -2.92
N VAL A 22 8.14 10.48 -1.90
CA VAL A 22 8.90 9.22 -2.06
C VAL A 22 8.19 8.21 -2.95
N ASN A 23 6.87 8.21 -2.99
CA ASN A 23 6.11 7.42 -3.95
C ASN A 23 6.37 7.90 -5.40
N GLU A 24 6.44 9.20 -5.65
CA GLU A 24 6.81 9.72 -6.97
C GLU A 24 8.25 9.37 -7.33
N LEU A 25 9.20 9.46 -6.38
CA LEU A 25 10.59 9.02 -6.59
C LEU A 25 10.67 7.53 -6.93
N SER A 26 9.80 6.70 -6.37
CA SER A 26 9.80 5.26 -6.68
C SER A 26 9.54 4.97 -8.17
N HIS A 27 8.79 5.84 -8.85
CA HIS A 27 8.58 5.72 -10.30
C HIS A 27 9.85 6.05 -11.09
N ILE A 28 10.68 6.98 -10.60
CA ILE A 28 11.98 7.29 -11.19
C ILE A 28 12.93 6.12 -10.94
N ALA A 29 12.99 5.62 -9.70
CA ALA A 29 13.83 4.50 -9.32
C ALA A 29 13.60 3.27 -10.23
N GLU A 30 12.34 2.94 -10.53
CA GLU A 30 12.02 1.83 -11.46
C GLU A 30 12.47 2.05 -12.92
N LYS A 31 12.76 3.27 -13.31
CA LYS A 31 13.23 3.61 -14.66
C LYS A 31 14.74 3.76 -14.76
N THR A 32 15.41 3.88 -13.63
CA THR A 32 16.86 4.15 -13.54
C THR A 32 17.62 3.03 -12.82
N ASP A 33 16.95 1.91 -12.53
CA ASP A 33 17.48 0.78 -11.74
C ASP A 33 18.04 1.20 -10.37
N ALA A 34 17.56 2.32 -9.83
CA ALA A 34 17.89 2.78 -8.49
C ALA A 34 17.04 2.05 -7.45
N ASN A 35 17.56 1.92 -6.22
CA ASN A 35 16.90 1.22 -5.13
C ASN A 35 16.30 2.19 -4.11
N MET A 36 14.98 2.11 -3.85
CA MET A 36 14.31 2.98 -2.89
C MET A 36 14.76 2.79 -1.44
N HIS A 37 15.32 1.64 -1.05
CA HIS A 37 15.91 1.46 0.28
C HIS A 37 17.17 2.32 0.44
N GLU A 38 18.03 2.36 -0.57
CA GLU A 38 19.24 3.18 -0.58
C GLU A 38 18.89 4.68 -0.63
N ILE A 39 17.95 5.06 -1.49
CA ILE A 39 17.45 6.45 -1.58
C ILE A 39 16.88 6.89 -0.23
N ARG A 40 16.06 6.04 0.40
CA ARG A 40 15.52 6.32 1.74
C ARG A 40 16.60 6.50 2.78
N TYR A 41 17.61 5.61 2.77
CA TYR A 41 18.75 5.70 3.70
C TYR A 41 19.53 7.01 3.47
N GLY A 42 19.92 7.30 2.23
CA GLY A 42 20.64 8.52 1.88
C GLY A 42 19.89 9.80 2.26
N MET A 43 18.60 9.89 1.91
CA MET A 43 17.77 11.05 2.30
C MET A 43 17.56 11.14 3.82
N GLY A 44 17.29 10.00 4.45
CA GLY A 44 16.94 9.94 5.87
C GLY A 44 18.12 10.18 6.81
N SER A 45 19.36 10.05 6.33
CA SER A 45 20.60 10.36 7.09
C SER A 45 20.81 11.86 7.29
N ASP A 46 20.20 12.71 6.47
CA ASP A 46 20.21 14.16 6.68
C ASP A 46 19.26 14.52 7.84
N PRO A 47 19.77 15.09 8.95
CA PRO A 47 18.96 15.44 10.13
C PRO A 47 17.87 16.47 9.82
N ARG A 48 18.01 17.25 8.76
CA ARG A 48 17.00 18.24 8.32
C ARG A 48 15.77 17.55 7.71
N ILE A 49 15.94 16.32 7.18
CA ILE A 49 14.89 15.52 6.55
C ILE A 49 14.34 14.47 7.52
N GLY A 50 15.23 13.68 8.13
CA GLY A 50 14.93 12.58 9.02
C GLY A 50 14.26 11.39 8.31
N GLY A 51 14.51 10.18 8.81
CA GLY A 51 14.12 8.93 8.13
C GLY A 51 12.63 8.54 8.21
N GLN A 52 11.82 9.28 8.96
CA GLN A 52 10.41 8.97 9.15
C GLN A 52 9.55 9.44 7.96
N PHE A 53 8.54 8.63 7.61
CA PHE A 53 7.61 8.89 6.50
C PHE A 53 8.27 8.94 5.12
N LEU A 54 9.43 8.28 4.94
CA LEU A 54 10.15 8.12 3.68
C LEU A 54 10.02 6.68 3.13
N TYR A 55 8.91 6.02 3.36
CA TYR A 55 8.65 4.65 2.88
C TYR A 55 7.80 4.70 1.62
N ALA A 56 8.37 4.24 0.49
CA ALA A 56 7.60 4.01 -0.72
C ALA A 56 6.64 2.84 -0.50
N GLY A 57 5.39 2.99 -0.94
CA GLY A 57 4.36 1.99 -0.71
C GLY A 57 3.09 2.29 -1.51
N LEU A 58 1.97 1.67 -1.11
CA LEU A 58 0.67 1.82 -1.79
C LEU A 58 0.03 3.22 -1.66
N GLY A 59 0.62 4.11 -0.88
CA GLY A 59 0.05 5.38 -0.49
C GLY A 59 -0.42 5.42 0.97
N TYR A 60 -0.91 6.56 1.40
CA TYR A 60 -1.46 6.76 2.74
C TYR A 60 -2.99 6.66 2.75
N GLY A 61 -3.51 6.24 3.88
CA GLY A 61 -4.94 6.19 4.22
C GLY A 61 -5.16 6.68 5.65
N GLY A 62 -6.18 6.14 6.30
CA GLY A 62 -6.56 6.48 7.66
C GLY A 62 -7.40 7.76 7.76
N SER A 63 -7.78 8.11 8.97
CA SER A 63 -8.71 9.21 9.26
C SER A 63 -8.09 10.60 9.27
N CYS A 64 -6.76 10.70 9.40
CA CYS A 64 -6.09 11.99 9.62
C CYS A 64 -5.56 12.60 8.31
N PHE A 65 -4.63 11.93 7.62
CA PHE A 65 -3.95 12.50 6.46
C PHE A 65 -4.90 12.90 5.33
N PRO A 66 -5.82 12.03 4.85
CA PRO A 66 -6.72 12.42 3.76
C PRO A 66 -7.60 13.61 4.13
N LYS A 67 -8.17 13.59 5.35
CA LYS A 67 -9.07 14.64 5.83
C LYS A 67 -8.36 15.98 6.01
N ASP A 68 -7.17 15.98 6.64
CA ASP A 68 -6.48 17.21 7.00
C ASP A 68 -5.86 17.89 5.76
N VAL A 69 -5.33 17.12 4.80
CA VAL A 69 -4.87 17.66 3.51
C VAL A 69 -6.05 18.24 2.71
N ALA A 70 -7.18 17.52 2.65
CA ALA A 70 -8.39 18.00 1.96
C ALA A 70 -8.95 19.28 2.61
N ALA A 71 -8.92 19.39 3.96
CA ALA A 71 -9.36 20.58 4.67
C ALA A 71 -8.50 21.81 4.35
N LEU A 72 -7.16 21.64 4.29
CA LEU A 72 -6.26 22.73 3.88
C LEU A 72 -6.48 23.14 2.43
N LEU A 73 -6.68 22.17 1.53
CA LEU A 73 -6.95 22.42 0.12
C LEU A 73 -8.28 23.19 -0.05
N SER A 74 -9.31 22.81 0.72
CA SER A 74 -10.60 23.52 0.75
C SER A 74 -10.45 24.95 1.28
N ALA A 75 -9.66 25.16 2.33
CA ALA A 75 -9.37 26.49 2.87
C ALA A 75 -8.65 27.38 1.82
N GLN A 76 -7.66 26.85 1.11
CA GLN A 76 -7.02 27.58 -0.01
C GLN A 76 -8.05 28.04 -1.04
N LYS A 77 -8.96 27.13 -1.44
CA LYS A 77 -10.02 27.45 -2.42
C LYS A 77 -10.94 28.57 -1.92
N GLN A 78 -11.41 28.48 -0.66
CA GLN A 78 -12.28 29.49 -0.06
C GLN A 78 -11.62 30.87 0.08
N LEU A 79 -10.30 30.91 0.26
CA LEU A 79 -9.50 32.13 0.36
C LEU A 79 -9.03 32.67 -1.01
N GLY A 80 -9.43 32.04 -2.13
CA GLY A 80 -9.00 32.44 -3.46
C GLY A 80 -7.52 32.18 -3.76
N LEU A 81 -6.82 31.34 -2.96
CA LEU A 81 -5.41 31.05 -3.11
C LEU A 81 -5.16 29.97 -4.17
N ARG A 82 -4.04 30.09 -4.89
CA ARG A 82 -3.61 29.07 -5.85
C ARG A 82 -3.34 27.73 -5.14
N GLN A 83 -3.92 26.66 -5.68
CA GLN A 83 -3.66 25.30 -5.24
C GLN A 83 -2.38 24.76 -5.91
N GLY A 84 -1.44 24.26 -5.11
CA GLY A 84 -0.15 23.74 -5.57
C GLY A 84 0.18 22.41 -4.90
N ILE A 85 1.19 22.40 -4.03
CA ILE A 85 1.75 21.19 -3.40
C ILE A 85 0.67 20.26 -2.80
N LEU A 86 -0.31 20.80 -2.06
CA LEU A 86 -1.34 19.98 -1.44
C LEU A 86 -2.22 19.25 -2.46
N LYS A 87 -2.54 19.90 -3.58
CA LYS A 87 -3.29 19.28 -4.67
C LYS A 87 -2.51 18.12 -5.29
N GLU A 88 -1.22 18.34 -5.57
CA GLU A 88 -0.35 17.30 -6.13
C GLU A 88 -0.10 16.16 -5.14
N THR A 89 0.05 16.45 -3.85
CA THR A 89 0.14 15.42 -2.80
C THR A 89 -1.06 14.46 -2.86
N ILE A 90 -2.27 14.98 -2.96
CA ILE A 90 -3.48 14.14 -3.09
C ILE A 90 -3.46 13.37 -4.41
N ARG A 91 -3.13 14.03 -5.53
CA ARG A 91 -3.10 13.41 -6.85
C ARG A 91 -2.13 12.23 -6.93
N VAL A 92 -0.90 12.42 -6.44
CA VAL A 92 0.12 11.36 -6.41
C VAL A 92 -0.36 10.20 -5.54
N ASN A 93 -0.91 10.47 -4.36
CA ASN A 93 -1.44 9.41 -3.48
C ASN A 93 -2.58 8.62 -4.14
N GLN A 94 -3.44 9.26 -4.92
CA GLN A 94 -4.53 8.57 -5.63
C GLN A 94 -4.01 7.69 -6.78
N LEU A 95 -2.98 8.13 -7.50
CA LEU A 95 -2.39 7.42 -8.63
C LEU A 95 -1.47 6.26 -8.21
N GLN A 96 -0.95 6.30 -6.99
CA GLN A 96 0.01 5.31 -6.51
C GLN A 96 -0.54 3.88 -6.52
N LEU A 97 -1.80 3.70 -6.14
CA LEU A 97 -2.44 2.38 -6.21
C LEU A 97 -2.50 1.86 -7.65
N ASP A 98 -2.81 2.71 -8.61
CA ASP A 98 -2.88 2.31 -10.03
C ASP A 98 -1.49 1.95 -10.56
N PHE A 99 -0.45 2.64 -10.09
CA PHE A 99 0.93 2.29 -10.39
C PHE A 99 1.27 0.87 -9.89
N PHE A 100 0.89 0.53 -8.67
CA PHE A 100 1.11 -0.81 -8.13
C PHE A 100 0.28 -1.88 -8.87
N LEU A 101 -0.98 -1.61 -9.15
CA LEU A 101 -1.84 -2.54 -9.91
C LEU A 101 -1.28 -2.84 -11.32
N LYS A 102 -0.64 -1.85 -11.96
CA LYS A 102 0.04 -2.07 -13.25
C LYS A 102 1.12 -3.17 -13.17
N LYS A 103 1.77 -3.36 -12.02
CA LYS A 103 2.77 -4.43 -11.83
C LYS A 103 2.09 -5.81 -11.88
N ILE A 104 0.93 -5.95 -11.21
CA ILE A 104 0.12 -7.17 -11.26
C ILE A 104 -0.33 -7.44 -12.70
N TYR A 105 -0.85 -6.40 -13.39
CA TYR A 105 -1.29 -6.53 -14.78
C TYR A 105 -0.15 -6.88 -15.75
N LYS A 106 1.04 -6.32 -15.53
CA LYS A 106 2.23 -6.63 -16.32
C LYS A 106 2.65 -8.09 -16.15
N LYS A 107 2.72 -8.57 -14.90
CA LYS A 107 3.09 -9.96 -14.58
C LYS A 107 2.16 -10.97 -15.26
N TYR A 108 0.87 -10.73 -15.20
CA TYR A 108 -0.15 -11.64 -15.72
C TYR A 108 -0.64 -11.29 -17.13
N LYS A 109 0.01 -10.34 -17.81
CA LYS A 109 -0.38 -9.89 -19.17
C LYS A 109 -1.88 -9.59 -19.29
N LYS A 110 -2.46 -9.01 -18.21
CA LYS A 110 -3.90 -8.74 -18.03
C LYS A 110 -4.82 -9.98 -18.04
N ASN A 111 -4.27 -11.18 -17.99
CA ASN A 111 -5.07 -12.42 -17.93
C ASN A 111 -5.28 -12.84 -16.47
N LEU A 112 -6.24 -12.20 -15.80
CA LEU A 112 -6.50 -12.36 -14.37
C LEU A 112 -7.76 -13.17 -14.07
N SER A 113 -8.64 -13.41 -15.03
CA SER A 113 -9.98 -13.97 -14.82
C SER A 113 -10.00 -15.33 -14.11
N ASN A 114 -8.94 -16.13 -14.26
CA ASN A 114 -8.80 -17.43 -13.60
C ASN A 114 -7.88 -17.39 -12.37
N LYS A 115 -7.31 -16.23 -12.03
CA LYS A 115 -6.34 -16.10 -10.95
C LYS A 115 -7.01 -15.89 -9.59
N ILE A 116 -6.37 -16.43 -8.56
CA ILE A 116 -6.74 -16.27 -7.16
C ILE A 116 -5.57 -15.59 -6.45
N PHE A 117 -5.80 -14.45 -5.83
CA PHE A 117 -4.77 -13.77 -5.05
C PHE A 117 -5.09 -13.82 -3.56
N THR A 118 -4.08 -13.99 -2.73
CA THR A 118 -4.18 -13.74 -1.30
C THR A 118 -3.78 -12.29 -1.01
N ILE A 119 -4.60 -11.59 -0.23
CA ILE A 119 -4.31 -10.24 0.25
C ILE A 119 -4.04 -10.30 1.74
N TRP A 120 -2.85 -9.89 2.17
CA TRP A 120 -2.49 -9.74 3.58
C TRP A 120 -2.50 -8.28 4.00
N GLY A 121 -3.23 -8.00 5.09
CA GLY A 121 -3.38 -6.66 5.65
C GLY A 121 -4.49 -5.86 4.98
N LEU A 122 -5.53 -5.54 5.75
CA LEU A 122 -6.70 -4.81 5.29
C LEU A 122 -6.80 -3.42 5.95
N SER A 123 -6.22 -3.26 7.16
CA SER A 123 -6.14 -1.99 7.87
C SER A 123 -5.26 -0.96 7.16
N PHE A 124 -5.45 0.33 7.44
CA PHE A 124 -4.63 1.38 6.82
C PHE A 124 -3.18 1.40 7.32
N LYS A 125 -2.91 0.84 8.50
CA LYS A 125 -1.59 0.65 9.13
C LYS A 125 -1.63 -0.52 10.11
N PRO A 126 -0.48 -1.05 10.58
CA PRO A 126 -0.45 -2.04 11.66
C PRO A 126 -1.04 -1.52 12.98
N ASP A 127 -1.34 -2.45 13.90
CA ASP A 127 -1.77 -2.21 15.27
C ASP A 127 -3.06 -1.36 15.40
N THR A 128 -3.99 -1.53 14.43
CA THR A 128 -5.31 -0.87 14.46
C THR A 128 -6.37 -1.69 13.75
N ASP A 129 -7.62 -1.49 14.12
CA ASP A 129 -8.82 -1.98 13.43
C ASP A 129 -9.42 -0.97 12.43
N ASP A 130 -8.74 0.17 12.22
CA ASP A 130 -9.25 1.26 11.38
C ASP A 130 -9.10 0.95 9.87
N LEU A 131 -10.23 0.87 9.19
CA LEU A 131 -10.34 0.64 7.75
C LEU A 131 -10.57 1.91 6.92
N ARG A 132 -10.71 3.08 7.58
CA ARG A 132 -11.03 4.35 6.89
C ARG A 132 -9.93 4.71 5.89
N GLU A 133 -10.33 4.94 4.65
CA GLU A 133 -9.40 5.24 3.55
C GLU A 133 -8.25 4.22 3.38
N ALA A 134 -8.44 2.97 3.87
CA ALA A 134 -7.46 1.91 3.73
C ALA A 134 -7.22 1.59 2.25
N VAL A 135 -5.96 1.65 1.83
CA VAL A 135 -5.59 1.42 0.42
C VAL A 135 -5.87 -0.02 0.02
N ALA A 136 -5.78 -0.97 0.97
CA ALA A 136 -6.13 -2.38 0.76
C ALA A 136 -7.57 -2.55 0.27
N LEU A 137 -8.55 -1.87 0.90
CA LEU A 137 -9.94 -1.95 0.47
C LEU A 137 -10.15 -1.37 -0.94
N ARG A 138 -9.44 -0.30 -1.27
CA ARG A 138 -9.44 0.29 -2.63
C ARG A 138 -8.83 -0.66 -3.65
N LEU A 139 -7.73 -1.34 -3.30
CA LEU A 139 -7.11 -2.38 -4.11
C LEU A 139 -8.09 -3.52 -4.37
N ILE A 140 -8.73 -4.06 -3.31
CA ILE A 140 -9.69 -5.14 -3.41
C ILE A 140 -10.86 -4.76 -4.35
N LYS A 141 -11.46 -3.57 -4.16
CA LYS A 141 -12.55 -3.08 -5.01
C LYS A 141 -12.16 -2.96 -6.49
N LYS A 142 -10.90 -2.60 -6.80
CA LYS A 142 -10.40 -2.52 -8.18
C LYS A 142 -10.03 -3.89 -8.77
N LEU A 143 -9.48 -4.79 -7.96
CA LEU A 143 -8.96 -6.08 -8.43
C LEU A 143 -10.04 -7.17 -8.50
N ALA A 144 -10.98 -7.21 -7.54
CA ALA A 144 -12.01 -8.23 -7.45
C ALA A 144 -12.81 -8.44 -8.75
N PRO A 145 -13.25 -7.41 -9.50
CA PRO A 145 -13.98 -7.60 -10.74
C PRO A 145 -13.18 -8.30 -11.85
N GLN A 146 -11.86 -8.39 -11.71
CA GLN A 146 -10.95 -8.87 -12.76
C GLN A 146 -10.42 -10.29 -12.50
N VAL A 147 -10.61 -10.82 -11.29
CA VAL A 147 -10.02 -12.07 -10.83
C VAL A 147 -11.07 -13.12 -10.49
N LYS A 148 -10.66 -14.39 -10.45
CA LYS A 148 -11.55 -15.46 -10.03
C LYS A 148 -11.96 -15.31 -8.57
N ARG A 149 -11.01 -14.98 -7.68
CA ARG A 149 -11.26 -14.81 -6.24
C ARG A 149 -10.12 -14.06 -5.55
N LEU A 150 -10.44 -13.34 -4.48
CA LEU A 150 -9.48 -12.82 -3.51
C LEU A 150 -9.67 -13.55 -2.18
N ASN A 151 -8.58 -14.11 -1.65
CA ASN A 151 -8.49 -14.65 -0.30
C ASN A 151 -7.94 -13.55 0.60
N LEU A 152 -8.65 -13.19 1.65
CA LEU A 152 -8.35 -12.03 2.49
C LEU A 152 -7.93 -12.46 3.89
N TYR A 153 -6.90 -11.83 4.42
CA TYR A 153 -6.47 -12.03 5.79
C TYR A 153 -5.96 -10.71 6.40
N ASP A 154 -6.43 -10.42 7.59
CA ASP A 154 -5.91 -9.39 8.48
C ASP A 154 -5.97 -9.89 9.92
N PRO A 155 -4.98 -9.62 10.77
CA PRO A 155 -4.97 -10.09 12.17
C PRO A 155 -6.17 -9.61 13.00
N ILE A 156 -6.70 -8.42 12.70
CA ILE A 156 -7.72 -7.75 13.52
C ILE A 156 -8.98 -7.39 12.71
N CYS A 157 -8.82 -6.93 11.47
CA CYS A 157 -9.88 -6.24 10.73
C CYS A 157 -10.85 -7.14 9.98
N ASN A 158 -10.69 -8.46 9.94
CA ASN A 158 -11.50 -9.34 9.09
C ASN A 158 -13.01 -9.08 9.22
N LYS A 159 -13.55 -9.03 10.44
CA LYS A 159 -14.99 -8.83 10.67
C LYS A 159 -15.49 -7.48 10.16
N LEU A 160 -14.73 -6.40 10.37
CA LEU A 160 -15.09 -5.07 9.88
C LEU A 160 -14.98 -5.01 8.35
N ALA A 161 -13.95 -5.64 7.78
CA ALA A 161 -13.77 -5.69 6.34
C ALA A 161 -14.87 -6.52 5.64
N GLU A 162 -15.42 -7.56 6.27
CA GLU A 162 -16.58 -8.30 5.77
C GLU A 162 -17.80 -7.38 5.58
N ILE A 163 -18.02 -6.46 6.51
CA ILE A 163 -19.12 -5.48 6.43
C ILE A 163 -18.86 -4.49 5.29
N GLU A 164 -17.65 -3.94 5.20
CA GLU A 164 -17.27 -2.93 4.20
C GLU A 164 -17.21 -3.47 2.75
N LEU A 165 -17.00 -4.78 2.60
CA LEU A 165 -16.85 -5.46 1.32
C LEU A 165 -18.03 -6.40 0.98
N LYS A 166 -19.14 -6.32 1.70
CA LYS A 166 -20.32 -7.22 1.59
C LYS A 166 -20.88 -7.37 0.17
N ASP A 167 -20.71 -6.35 -0.66
CA ASP A 167 -21.21 -6.34 -2.03
C ASP A 167 -20.28 -7.07 -3.02
N ILE A 168 -19.09 -7.47 -2.61
CA ILE A 168 -18.12 -8.18 -3.44
C ILE A 168 -18.26 -9.69 -3.20
N LYS A 169 -18.75 -10.43 -4.19
CA LYS A 169 -19.10 -11.84 -4.04
C LYS A 169 -17.92 -12.82 -4.12
N ASN A 170 -16.87 -12.45 -4.84
CA ASN A 170 -15.71 -13.32 -5.09
C ASN A 170 -14.55 -13.08 -4.14
N ILE A 171 -14.84 -12.79 -2.87
CA ILE A 171 -13.88 -12.69 -1.79
C ILE A 171 -14.14 -13.77 -0.74
N LYS A 172 -13.08 -14.18 -0.05
CA LYS A 172 -13.16 -15.14 1.06
C LYS A 172 -12.21 -14.72 2.17
N PHE A 173 -12.71 -14.59 3.40
CA PHE A 173 -11.92 -14.28 4.58
C PHE A 173 -11.38 -15.52 5.25
N TYR A 174 -10.18 -15.43 5.77
CA TYR A 174 -9.49 -16.50 6.49
C TYR A 174 -9.04 -16.01 7.87
N GLN A 175 -9.03 -16.93 8.86
CA GLN A 175 -8.56 -16.63 10.22
C GLN A 175 -7.09 -17.01 10.45
N ASP A 176 -6.44 -17.54 9.43
CA ASP A 176 -5.03 -17.92 9.42
C ASP A 176 -4.39 -17.46 8.13
N LYS A 177 -3.23 -16.77 8.24
CA LYS A 177 -2.56 -16.16 7.11
C LYS A 177 -2.15 -17.17 6.04
N TYR A 178 -1.72 -18.36 6.44
CA TYR A 178 -1.29 -19.40 5.51
C TYR A 178 -2.45 -20.22 4.93
N LYS A 179 -3.54 -20.41 5.70
CA LYS A 179 -4.77 -20.99 5.12
C LYS A 179 -5.37 -20.12 4.01
N ALA A 180 -5.10 -18.81 4.03
CA ALA A 180 -5.47 -17.90 2.96
C ALA A 180 -4.77 -18.22 1.61
N PHE A 181 -3.63 -18.94 1.62
CA PHE A 181 -2.95 -19.38 0.39
C PHE A 181 -3.68 -20.48 -0.39
N ASN A 182 -4.81 -20.97 0.12
CA ASN A 182 -5.55 -22.06 -0.51
C ASN A 182 -5.89 -21.76 -1.98
N LYS A 183 -5.22 -22.49 -2.89
CA LYS A 183 -5.31 -22.36 -4.35
C LYS A 183 -4.93 -20.96 -4.88
N SER A 184 -4.17 -20.18 -4.10
CA SER A 184 -3.73 -18.85 -4.53
C SER A 184 -2.57 -18.94 -5.51
N ASP A 185 -2.59 -18.04 -6.48
CA ASP A 185 -1.51 -17.90 -7.47
C ASP A 185 -0.39 -17.01 -6.92
N ALA A 186 -0.72 -15.93 -6.21
CA ALA A 186 0.25 -15.01 -5.64
C ALA A 186 -0.25 -14.39 -4.32
N LEU A 187 0.70 -13.83 -3.55
CA LEU A 187 0.45 -13.01 -2.38
C LEU A 187 0.57 -11.53 -2.73
N VAL A 188 -0.35 -10.71 -2.23
CA VAL A 188 -0.28 -9.24 -2.25
C VAL A 188 -0.29 -8.73 -0.83
N ILE A 189 0.71 -7.95 -0.43
CA ILE A 189 0.82 -7.39 0.91
C ILE A 189 0.44 -5.91 0.87
N CYS A 190 -0.54 -5.53 1.70
CA CYS A 190 -1.04 -4.16 1.74
C CYS A 190 -0.75 -3.43 3.05
N THR A 191 -0.50 -4.15 4.14
CA THR A 191 -0.19 -3.58 5.46
C THR A 191 0.94 -4.37 6.10
N GLU A 192 1.90 -3.66 6.68
CA GLU A 192 3.14 -4.22 7.21
C GLU A 192 3.00 -4.70 8.68
N TRP A 193 2.05 -5.59 8.94
CA TRP A 193 1.88 -6.20 10.25
C TRP A 193 3.14 -6.96 10.69
N LYS A 194 3.52 -6.86 11.95
CA LYS A 194 4.72 -7.55 12.50
C LYS A 194 4.68 -9.06 12.29
N GLU A 195 3.49 -9.67 12.35
CA GLU A 195 3.36 -11.11 12.10
C GLU A 195 3.69 -11.53 10.67
N PHE A 196 3.75 -10.59 9.71
CA PHE A 196 4.15 -10.85 8.33
C PHE A 196 5.66 -10.79 8.11
N TRP A 197 6.42 -10.24 9.07
CA TRP A 197 7.87 -10.10 8.96
C TRP A 197 8.60 -11.44 9.07
N ASN A 198 8.06 -12.35 9.88
CA ASN A 198 8.58 -13.71 9.97
C ASN A 198 7.73 -14.64 9.11
N ILE A 199 8.07 -14.68 7.82
CA ILE A 199 7.32 -15.44 6.82
C ILE A 199 7.94 -16.83 6.65
N ASP A 200 7.09 -17.85 6.54
CA ASP A 200 7.49 -19.22 6.23
C ASP A 200 7.61 -19.36 4.71
N TYR A 201 8.84 -19.47 4.20
CA TYR A 201 9.13 -19.56 2.78
C TYR A 201 8.59 -20.85 2.15
N ASP A 202 8.55 -21.98 2.89
CA ASP A 202 7.93 -23.23 2.42
C ASP A 202 6.43 -23.02 2.13
N ARG A 203 5.77 -22.24 2.96
CA ARG A 203 4.38 -21.85 2.74
C ARG A 203 4.21 -20.91 1.54
N LEU A 204 5.14 -20.00 1.31
CA LEU A 204 5.10 -19.14 0.12
C LEU A 204 5.28 -19.94 -1.17
N ARG A 205 6.13 -20.98 -1.16
CA ARG A 205 6.30 -21.89 -2.32
C ARG A 205 5.04 -22.70 -2.64
N CYS A 206 4.06 -22.77 -1.72
CA CYS A 206 2.74 -23.36 -2.00
C CYS A 206 1.83 -22.48 -2.87
N LEU A 207 2.20 -21.23 -3.14
CA LEU A 207 1.52 -20.39 -4.13
C LEU A 207 1.80 -20.94 -5.53
N ASN A 208 0.78 -21.02 -6.39
CA ASN A 208 0.92 -21.64 -7.71
C ASN A 208 1.99 -20.98 -8.57
N ASP A 209 2.14 -19.66 -8.49
CA ASP A 209 3.10 -18.89 -9.29
C ASP A 209 4.35 -18.48 -8.48
N SER A 210 4.41 -18.78 -7.18
CA SER A 210 5.51 -18.38 -6.26
C SER A 210 5.88 -16.90 -6.38
N VAL A 211 4.86 -16.02 -6.36
CA VAL A 211 5.02 -14.56 -6.53
C VAL A 211 4.50 -13.81 -5.32
N VAL A 212 5.27 -12.82 -4.87
CA VAL A 212 4.88 -11.86 -3.83
C VAL A 212 4.90 -10.44 -4.39
N PHE A 213 3.77 -9.77 -4.34
CA PHE A 213 3.63 -8.33 -4.58
C PHE A 213 3.66 -7.61 -3.24
N ASP A 214 4.78 -6.97 -2.91
CA ASP A 214 4.94 -6.27 -1.64
C ASP A 214 4.65 -4.77 -1.81
N GLY A 215 3.47 -4.35 -1.40
CA GLY A 215 3.05 -2.95 -1.43
C GLY A 215 3.63 -2.10 -0.30
N ARG A 216 4.50 -2.66 0.55
CA ARG A 216 5.11 -1.98 1.71
C ARG A 216 6.63 -2.05 1.72
N ASN A 217 7.24 -2.85 0.85
CA ASN A 217 8.69 -2.99 0.70
C ASN A 217 9.40 -3.38 2.01
N PHE A 218 8.83 -4.27 2.81
CA PHE A 218 9.46 -4.68 4.06
C PHE A 218 10.09 -6.09 4.00
N LEU A 219 9.74 -6.88 2.99
CA LEU A 219 10.37 -8.17 2.78
C LEU A 219 11.70 -8.00 2.04
N ASP A 220 12.63 -8.90 2.32
CA ASP A 220 13.95 -8.92 1.68
C ASP A 220 13.88 -9.62 0.31
N LYS A 221 14.07 -8.84 -0.75
CA LYS A 221 14.05 -9.31 -2.14
C LYS A 221 15.10 -10.40 -2.40
N ASP A 222 16.31 -10.25 -1.86
CA ASP A 222 17.41 -11.18 -2.13
C ASP A 222 17.16 -12.52 -1.44
N VAL A 223 16.60 -12.49 -0.24
CA VAL A 223 16.19 -13.71 0.46
C VAL A 223 15.10 -14.43 -0.31
N LEU A 224 14.03 -13.71 -0.73
CA LEU A 224 12.94 -14.31 -1.50
C LEU A 224 13.42 -14.91 -2.82
N ASN A 225 14.29 -14.22 -3.54
CA ASN A 225 14.85 -14.72 -4.80
C ASN A 225 15.70 -16.00 -4.58
N LYS A 226 16.48 -16.09 -3.49
CA LYS A 226 17.21 -17.33 -3.14
C LYS A 226 16.26 -18.49 -2.85
N GLU A 227 15.11 -18.21 -2.28
CA GLU A 227 14.03 -19.18 -2.04
C GLU A 227 13.16 -19.48 -3.27
N GLN A 228 13.57 -19.01 -4.46
CA GLN A 228 12.85 -19.16 -5.73
C GLN A 228 11.44 -18.55 -5.72
N ILE A 229 11.27 -17.47 -4.96
CA ILE A 229 10.04 -16.70 -4.89
C ILE A 229 10.27 -15.36 -5.58
N GLU A 230 9.50 -15.09 -6.62
CA GLU A 230 9.61 -13.82 -7.34
C GLU A 230 9.06 -12.68 -6.46
N TYR A 231 9.88 -11.68 -6.23
CA TYR A 231 9.52 -10.50 -5.46
C TYR A 231 9.27 -9.29 -6.36
N ILE A 232 8.13 -8.65 -6.17
CA ILE A 232 7.72 -7.45 -6.92
C ILE A 232 7.32 -6.36 -5.90
N GLY A 233 8.25 -5.46 -5.63
CA GLY A 233 8.05 -4.30 -4.76
C GLY A 233 7.77 -3.01 -5.52
N ILE A 234 7.96 -1.87 -4.85
CA ILE A 234 7.75 -0.51 -5.37
C ILE A 234 9.10 0.22 -5.39
N GLY A 235 9.67 0.45 -6.58
CA GLY A 235 10.97 1.12 -6.74
C GLY A 235 12.17 0.28 -6.31
N ILE A 236 12.06 -1.06 -6.34
CA ILE A 236 13.14 -1.99 -5.95
C ILE A 236 13.16 -3.22 -6.84
#